data_51b0345b514090c9586981913316fc70
#
_entry.id   51b0345b514090c9586981913316fc70
#
_cell.length_a   1.000
_cell.length_b   1.000
_cell.length_c   1.000
_cell.angle_alpha   90.00
_cell.angle_beta   90.00
_cell.angle_gamma   90.00
#
_symmetry.space_group_name_H-M   'P 1'
#
loop_
_entity.id
_entity.type
_entity.pdbx_description
1 polymer ?
#
loop_
_entity_poly.entity_id
_entity_poly.type
_entity_poly.pdbx_seq_one_letter_code
_entity_poly.pdbx_strand_id
1 'polypeptide(L)'
;KRQGVKEPERVRKLLQGSASLEFWTTFDYNEVLPLLSEADRLIKSTADATPQSDTVAVADAAAAETAEADSTSTAASGLAAEVAKSDSTSMQDQSAQSAHFTADQNPLFAVLDPYYGGGAIVGAATAADIPAVNAYLARPDVQNLFPSDLVFKWGIKGEDMFDGRYALYALRSIDGKPAMDGGAVATATETYAERGATAEVNLTMTSAGTSEWAQLTGQNVGKAIAIVLDGYVYSAPRVEGKIDGGNSRITGNFTIQEAQDLANVLKSGKVPAPARIIQDTVVGPSLGAESINAGMFSFVLAFVLVLLYMGLFYKTAGWMADVALILNVFLLMGVLVSFGAVLTLPGIAGIVLTMGMAVDANVIIYERIKEELRGGKGLSLAIKDGFSNAYSAIIDGNLTTC
;
A
#
# COMPACT_ATOMS: atom_id res chain seq x y z
N LYS A 1 6.98 -14.81 13.48
CA LYS A 1 5.65 -14.17 13.31
C LYS A 1 5.79 -13.10 12.22
N ARG A 2 5.53 -13.42 10.98
CA ARG A 2 5.32 -12.40 9.95
C ARG A 2 3.95 -11.80 10.21
N GLN A 3 3.95 -10.57 10.68
CA GLN A 3 2.73 -9.80 10.83
C GLN A 3 2.07 -9.69 9.46
N GLY A 4 0.79 -9.99 9.37
CA GLY A 4 0.02 -9.75 8.17
C GLY A 4 0.10 -8.27 7.79
N VAL A 5 0.03 -7.98 6.51
CA VAL A 5 0.08 -6.62 5.97
C VAL A 5 -1.05 -5.82 6.60
N LYS A 6 -0.71 -4.82 7.43
CA LYS A 6 -1.70 -3.99 8.12
C LYS A 6 -2.44 -3.03 7.18
N GLU A 7 -1.85 -2.73 6.02
CA GLU A 7 -2.37 -1.77 5.05
C GLU A 7 -2.28 -2.32 3.63
N PRO A 8 -3.26 -3.13 3.17
CA PRO A 8 -3.22 -3.76 1.84
C PRO A 8 -3.19 -2.74 0.70
N GLU A 9 -3.85 -1.59 0.84
CA GLU A 9 -3.86 -0.52 -0.15
C GLU A 9 -2.47 0.10 -0.36
N ARG A 10 -1.69 0.23 0.72
CA ARG A 10 -0.32 0.74 0.66
C ARG A 10 0.59 -0.21 -0.11
N VAL A 11 0.49 -1.52 0.18
CA VAL A 11 1.26 -2.54 -0.53
C VAL A 11 0.84 -2.62 -2.00
N ARG A 12 -0.44 -2.50 -2.29
CA ARG A 12 -0.95 -2.43 -3.66
C ARG A 12 -0.33 -1.26 -4.42
N LYS A 13 -0.33 -0.04 -3.83
CA LYS A 13 0.31 1.14 -4.42
C LYS A 13 1.81 0.94 -4.65
N LEU A 14 2.53 0.36 -3.68
CA LEU A 14 3.96 0.07 -3.81
C LEU A 14 4.27 -0.97 -4.89
N LEU A 15 3.41 -1.98 -5.08
CA LEU A 15 3.60 -3.02 -6.09
C LEU A 15 3.15 -2.58 -7.50
N GLN A 16 2.14 -1.73 -7.60
CA GLN A 16 1.66 -1.18 -8.87
C GLN A 16 2.46 0.03 -9.32
N GLY A 17 3.13 0.72 -8.38
CA GLY A 17 4.02 1.81 -8.70
C GLY A 17 5.10 1.30 -9.66
N SER A 18 5.21 1.91 -10.80
CA SER A 18 6.29 1.62 -11.78
C SER A 18 7.65 2.04 -11.24
N ALA A 19 7.69 2.55 -9.99
CA ALA A 19 8.84 3.14 -9.33
C ALA A 19 9.64 4.06 -10.26
N SER A 20 8.92 4.84 -11.07
CA SER A 20 9.54 5.84 -11.94
C SER A 20 9.94 7.02 -11.06
N LEU A 21 11.18 6.97 -10.59
CA LEU A 21 11.79 8.09 -9.90
C LEU A 21 12.23 9.12 -10.94
N GLU A 22 11.87 10.38 -10.71
CA GLU A 22 12.17 11.48 -11.58
C GLU A 22 12.59 12.70 -10.75
N PHE A 23 13.59 13.43 -11.23
CA PHE A 23 14.01 14.70 -10.65
C PHE A 23 13.61 15.83 -11.60
N TRP A 24 12.78 16.76 -11.09
CA TRP A 24 12.27 17.86 -11.86
C TRP A 24 12.77 19.18 -11.30
N THR A 25 13.17 20.09 -12.16
CA THR A 25 13.35 21.50 -11.76
C THR A 25 11.98 22.13 -11.55
N THR A 26 11.93 23.21 -10.80
CA THR A 26 10.67 23.85 -10.42
C THR A 26 10.62 25.28 -10.92
N PHE A 27 9.39 25.74 -11.16
CA PHE A 27 9.10 27.16 -11.23
C PHE A 27 8.99 27.73 -9.81
N ASP A 28 9.30 29.01 -9.65
CA ASP A 28 8.98 29.70 -8.41
C ASP A 28 7.51 30.14 -8.43
N TYR A 29 6.89 30.16 -7.26
CA TYR A 29 5.51 30.63 -7.07
C TYR A 29 5.26 31.96 -7.74
N ASN A 30 6.19 32.93 -7.61
CA ASN A 30 6.06 34.27 -8.17
C ASN A 30 6.01 34.29 -9.71
N GLU A 31 6.56 33.26 -10.37
CA GLU A 31 6.52 33.11 -11.83
C GLU A 31 5.15 32.58 -12.28
N VAL A 32 4.49 31.74 -11.48
CA VAL A 32 3.28 30.99 -11.86
C VAL A 32 1.99 31.63 -11.37
N LEU A 33 1.99 32.32 -10.23
CA LEU A 33 0.79 32.96 -9.67
C LEU A 33 0.10 33.94 -10.63
N PRO A 34 0.82 34.82 -11.36
CA PRO A 34 0.17 35.70 -12.33
C PRO A 34 -0.59 34.93 -13.42
N LEU A 35 -0.01 33.79 -13.85
CA LEU A 35 -0.62 32.93 -14.87
C LEU A 35 -1.87 32.21 -14.32
N LEU A 36 -1.82 31.73 -13.07
CA LEU A 36 -3.00 31.15 -12.41
C LEU A 36 -4.12 32.19 -12.20
N SER A 37 -3.76 33.43 -11.89
CA SER A 37 -4.73 34.52 -11.74
C SER A 37 -5.40 34.86 -13.07
N GLU A 38 -4.65 34.84 -14.16
CA GLU A 38 -5.21 35.08 -15.51
C GLU A 38 -6.05 33.88 -15.96
N ALA A 39 -5.64 32.65 -15.60
CA ALA A 39 -6.43 31.43 -15.82
C ALA A 39 -7.78 31.49 -15.10
N ASP A 40 -7.79 31.88 -13.83
CA ASP A 40 -9.01 32.04 -13.05
C ASP A 40 -9.98 33.06 -13.70
N ARG A 41 -9.43 34.21 -14.15
CA ARG A 41 -10.19 35.23 -14.84
C ARG A 41 -10.75 34.75 -16.18
N LEU A 42 -10.01 34.00 -16.94
CA LEU A 42 -10.44 33.37 -18.19
C LEU A 42 -11.57 32.36 -17.96
N ILE A 43 -11.45 31.51 -16.95
CA ILE A 43 -12.47 30.54 -16.57
C ILE A 43 -13.77 31.25 -16.21
N LYS A 44 -13.69 32.32 -15.42
CA LYS A 44 -14.83 33.15 -15.08
C LYS A 44 -15.51 33.74 -16.31
N SER A 45 -14.76 34.41 -17.19
CA SER A 45 -15.31 35.04 -18.39
C SER A 45 -16.02 34.05 -19.33
N THR A 46 -15.57 32.82 -19.34
CA THR A 46 -16.17 31.76 -20.17
C THR A 46 -17.40 31.14 -19.49
N ALA A 47 -17.45 31.11 -18.17
CA ALA A 47 -18.65 30.69 -17.43
C ALA A 47 -19.79 31.68 -17.60
N ASP A 48 -19.50 33.00 -17.60
CA ASP A 48 -20.48 34.06 -17.83
C ASP A 48 -20.97 34.09 -19.28
N ALA A 49 -20.20 33.57 -20.24
CA ALA A 49 -20.56 33.56 -21.67
C ALA A 49 -21.42 32.36 -22.12
N THR A 50 -21.69 31.39 -21.25
CA THR A 50 -22.55 30.24 -21.57
C THR A 50 -24.00 30.61 -21.16
N PRO A 51 -24.96 30.80 -22.11
CA PRO A 51 -26.35 30.97 -21.75
C PRO A 51 -26.85 29.69 -21.08
N GLN A 52 -27.53 29.87 -19.94
CA GLN A 52 -28.28 28.80 -19.28
C GLN A 52 -29.17 28.11 -20.30
N SER A 53 -28.79 26.92 -20.75
CA SER A 53 -29.63 26.04 -21.51
C SER A 53 -30.18 24.98 -20.58
N ASP A 54 -31.44 25.18 -20.28
CA ASP A 54 -32.48 24.27 -19.83
C ASP A 54 -32.08 22.88 -19.34
N THR A 55 -32.32 22.68 -18.07
CA THR A 55 -32.65 21.41 -17.42
C THR A 55 -33.63 20.61 -18.23
N VAL A 56 -33.19 19.50 -18.82
CA VAL A 56 -34.11 18.40 -19.17
C VAL A 56 -33.98 17.37 -18.05
N ALA A 57 -35.01 17.36 -17.25
CA ALA A 57 -35.32 16.28 -16.30
C ALA A 57 -35.56 15.00 -17.09
N VAL A 58 -34.88 13.95 -16.76
CA VAL A 58 -35.36 12.60 -17.00
C VAL A 58 -35.68 11.99 -15.63
N ALA A 59 -36.97 11.98 -15.38
CA ALA A 59 -37.58 11.20 -14.31
C ALA A 59 -37.66 9.74 -14.74
N ASP A 60 -37.55 8.84 -13.85
CA ASP A 60 -38.45 7.74 -13.48
C ASP A 60 -37.63 6.61 -12.88
N ALA A 61 -37.96 6.06 -11.86
CA ALA A 61 -39.04 5.49 -11.11
C ALA A 61 -38.41 4.41 -10.23
N ALA A 62 -38.78 4.28 -9.13
CA ALA A 62 -39.79 3.70 -8.26
C ALA A 62 -39.10 3.15 -6.99
N ALA A 63 -39.58 3.18 -5.87
CA ALA A 63 -40.76 3.15 -5.06
C ALA A 63 -40.29 3.00 -3.61
N ALA A 64 -40.72 3.85 -2.72
CA ALA A 64 -41.77 3.67 -1.74
C ALA A 64 -41.51 2.63 -0.65
N GLU A 65 -41.42 3.09 0.60
CA GLU A 65 -42.39 2.96 1.70
C GLU A 65 -41.79 3.57 2.98
N THR A 66 -42.44 4.64 3.47
CA THR A 66 -43.28 4.77 4.70
C THR A 66 -42.58 4.38 6.00
N ALA A 67 -42.59 5.15 7.08
CA ALA A 67 -43.60 6.03 7.65
C ALA A 67 -42.94 6.90 8.75
N GLU A 68 -43.51 8.11 8.89
CA GLU A 68 -44.08 8.80 10.03
C GLU A 68 -43.22 9.07 11.27
N ALA A 69 -43.03 10.34 11.50
CA ALA A 69 -43.72 11.27 12.39
C ALA A 69 -43.03 11.31 13.76
N ASP A 70 -42.69 12.43 14.32
CA ASP A 70 -43.53 13.48 14.82
C ASP A 70 -42.72 14.72 15.29
N SER A 71 -43.35 15.81 15.08
CA SER A 71 -43.24 17.19 15.52
C SER A 71 -42.69 17.45 16.93
N THR A 72 -42.03 18.56 17.16
CA THR A 72 -42.53 19.83 17.71
C THR A 72 -41.36 20.70 18.14
N SER A 73 -41.25 21.90 17.53
CA SER A 73 -41.45 23.26 18.11
C SER A 73 -40.67 23.53 19.40
N THR A 74 -39.95 24.60 19.53
CA THR A 74 -40.34 25.99 19.65
C THR A 74 -39.12 26.90 19.79
N ALA A 75 -39.11 27.93 19.06
CA ALA A 75 -38.79 29.32 19.22
C ALA A 75 -38.34 29.84 20.60
N ALA A 76 -37.40 30.76 20.58
CA ALA A 76 -37.41 32.12 21.10
C ALA A 76 -35.96 32.59 21.27
N SER A 77 -35.54 33.65 20.50
CA SER A 77 -35.56 35.00 20.95
C SER A 77 -34.54 35.26 22.08
N GLY A 78 -33.60 36.16 21.99
CA GLY A 78 -33.38 37.40 21.38
C GLY A 78 -32.31 38.17 22.16
N LEU A 79 -31.74 39.18 21.50
CA LEU A 79 -31.25 40.45 22.10
C LEU A 79 -30.07 40.40 23.10
N ALA A 80 -28.98 41.03 22.86
CA ALA A 80 -28.62 42.45 22.87
C ALA A 80 -27.10 42.51 22.90
N ALA A 81 -26.47 43.16 21.97
CA ALA A 81 -26.01 44.58 22.04
C ALA A 81 -24.87 44.81 23.04
N GLU A 82 -23.74 45.12 22.50
CA GLU A 82 -23.11 46.47 22.46
C GLU A 82 -22.04 46.74 23.52
N VAL A 83 -20.88 47.23 22.98
CA VAL A 83 -19.91 48.17 23.55
C VAL A 83 -18.80 47.61 24.46
N ALA A 84 -17.60 47.64 23.93
CA ALA A 84 -16.56 48.56 24.39
C ALA A 84 -15.33 48.54 23.47
N LYS A 85 -15.04 49.67 22.90
CA LYS A 85 -13.73 50.07 22.35
C LYS A 85 -12.72 50.12 23.49
N SER A 86 -11.54 49.59 23.26
CA SER A 86 -10.32 50.19 23.78
C SER A 86 -9.11 49.75 22.96
N ASP A 87 -8.39 50.73 22.49
CA ASP A 87 -7.09 50.67 21.85
C ASP A 87 -6.06 49.89 22.67
N SER A 88 -5.30 49.10 22.00
CA SER A 88 -3.83 49.06 22.18
C SER A 88 -3.15 48.34 21.03
N THR A 89 -2.40 49.15 20.33
CA THR A 89 -1.34 48.86 19.38
C THR A 89 -0.39 47.80 19.91
N SER A 90 -0.16 46.72 19.17
CA SER A 90 1.20 46.22 18.91
C SER A 90 1.20 44.91 18.15
N MET A 91 2.01 44.90 17.12
CA MET A 91 2.72 43.78 16.48
C MET A 91 1.90 42.77 15.69
N GLN A 92 2.06 42.98 14.39
CA GLN A 92 1.83 42.09 13.28
C GLN A 92 2.07 40.61 13.61
N ASP A 93 0.98 39.91 13.79
CA ASP A 93 0.88 38.50 13.44
C ASP A 93 0.21 38.46 12.07
N GLN A 94 1.01 38.23 11.02
CA GLN A 94 0.51 37.88 9.70
C GLN A 94 0.12 36.39 9.72
N SER A 95 -0.89 36.04 10.49
CA SER A 95 -1.62 34.81 10.29
C SER A 95 -2.49 35.00 9.05
N ALA A 96 -2.26 34.16 8.05
CA ALA A 96 -2.91 34.10 6.76
C ALA A 96 -4.43 34.32 6.86
N GLN A 97 -4.89 35.47 6.37
CA GLN A 97 -6.28 35.68 6.02
C GLN A 97 -6.59 34.72 4.87
N SER A 98 -7.27 33.63 5.17
CA SER A 98 -7.97 32.83 4.18
C SER A 98 -9.01 33.72 3.54
N ALA A 99 -8.68 34.35 2.43
CA ALA A 99 -9.66 35.03 1.59
C ALA A 99 -10.64 33.93 1.13
N HIS A 100 -11.88 33.99 1.60
CA HIS A 100 -12.93 33.10 1.11
C HIS A 100 -13.24 33.51 -0.35
N PHE A 101 -12.59 32.76 -1.26
CA PHE A 101 -12.91 32.90 -2.69
C PHE A 101 -14.24 32.19 -2.96
N THR A 102 -15.19 32.92 -3.52
CA THR A 102 -16.49 32.37 -3.91
C THR A 102 -16.40 31.85 -5.36
N ALA A 103 -17.04 30.74 -5.65
CA ALA A 103 -17.03 30.09 -6.98
C ALA A 103 -17.53 31.07 -8.10
N ASP A 104 -18.42 32.01 -7.77
CA ASP A 104 -18.93 33.01 -8.71
C ASP A 104 -17.90 34.06 -9.08
N GLN A 105 -16.94 34.34 -8.21
CA GLN A 105 -15.94 35.37 -8.44
C GLN A 105 -14.58 34.82 -8.88
N ASN A 106 -14.19 33.72 -8.35
CA ASN A 106 -12.88 33.07 -8.60
C ASN A 106 -13.04 31.56 -8.66
N PRO A 107 -13.49 30.99 -9.79
CA PRO A 107 -13.85 29.59 -9.88
C PRO A 107 -12.68 28.63 -9.64
N LEU A 108 -11.45 28.98 -10.08
CA LEU A 108 -10.26 28.19 -9.82
C LEU A 108 -9.83 28.30 -8.35
N PHE A 109 -9.78 29.50 -7.81
CA PHE A 109 -9.33 29.72 -6.43
C PHE A 109 -10.39 29.36 -5.37
N ALA A 110 -11.63 29.10 -5.76
CA ALA A 110 -12.62 28.50 -4.87
C ALA A 110 -12.32 27.03 -4.52
N VAL A 111 -11.62 26.30 -5.40
CA VAL A 111 -11.23 24.88 -5.25
C VAL A 111 -9.72 24.67 -5.05
N LEU A 112 -8.89 25.66 -5.41
CA LEU A 112 -7.45 25.68 -5.22
C LEU A 112 -7.07 26.87 -4.34
N ASP A 113 -6.68 26.62 -3.11
CA ASP A 113 -6.24 27.65 -2.18
C ASP A 113 -4.80 28.07 -2.52
N PRO A 114 -4.56 29.31 -2.99
CA PRO A 114 -3.22 29.73 -3.42
C PRO A 114 -2.27 29.84 -2.23
N TYR A 115 -1.04 29.40 -2.41
CA TYR A 115 -0.02 29.43 -1.36
C TYR A 115 0.98 30.57 -1.60
N TYR A 116 1.10 31.48 -0.65
CA TYR A 116 1.94 32.67 -0.75
C TYR A 116 3.32 32.56 -0.08
N GLY A 117 3.70 31.34 0.36
CA GLY A 117 4.97 31.10 1.07
C GLY A 117 6.21 31.01 0.19
N GLY A 118 6.08 31.14 -1.12
CA GLY A 118 7.19 31.00 -2.07
C GLY A 118 7.60 29.55 -2.35
N GLY A 119 8.55 29.39 -3.29
CA GLY A 119 9.05 28.06 -3.68
C GLY A 119 8.23 27.41 -4.79
N ALA A 120 8.22 26.09 -4.83
CA ALA A 120 7.61 25.30 -5.92
C ALA A 120 6.11 25.03 -5.75
N ILE A 121 5.56 25.29 -4.56
CA ILE A 121 4.14 25.07 -4.25
C ILE A 121 3.35 26.28 -4.69
N VAL A 122 2.33 26.08 -5.51
CA VAL A 122 1.48 27.14 -6.05
C VAL A 122 0.11 27.21 -5.39
N GLY A 123 -0.32 26.15 -4.74
CA GLY A 123 -1.58 26.11 -4.00
C GLY A 123 -1.80 24.76 -3.35
N ALA A 124 -2.92 24.63 -2.63
CA ALA A 124 -3.36 23.39 -2.01
C ALA A 124 -4.86 23.16 -2.25
N ALA A 125 -5.28 21.91 -2.34
CA ALA A 125 -6.68 21.54 -2.51
C ALA A 125 -7.04 20.32 -1.68
N THR A 126 -8.34 20.14 -1.40
CA THR A 126 -8.82 18.91 -0.77
C THR A 126 -8.82 17.76 -1.78
N ALA A 127 -8.81 16.52 -1.30
CA ALA A 127 -8.87 15.35 -2.18
C ALA A 127 -10.12 15.34 -3.09
N ALA A 128 -11.22 15.94 -2.62
CA ALA A 128 -12.47 16.04 -3.37
C ALA A 128 -12.37 17.08 -4.51
N ASP A 129 -11.57 18.14 -4.35
CA ASP A 129 -11.45 19.24 -5.29
C ASP A 129 -10.37 19.00 -6.35
N ILE A 130 -9.44 18.07 -6.13
CA ILE A 130 -8.38 17.72 -7.11
C ILE A 130 -8.93 17.47 -8.54
N PRO A 131 -10.01 16.69 -8.75
CA PRO A 131 -10.55 16.49 -10.08
C PRO A 131 -11.04 17.79 -10.73
N ALA A 132 -11.64 18.68 -9.95
CA ALA A 132 -12.13 19.99 -10.45
C ALA A 132 -10.96 20.90 -10.85
N VAL A 133 -9.92 21.00 -10.02
CA VAL A 133 -8.70 21.76 -10.35
C VAL A 133 -8.05 21.21 -11.63
N ASN A 134 -7.91 19.88 -11.73
CA ASN A 134 -7.35 19.24 -12.93
C ASN A 134 -8.20 19.53 -14.17
N ALA A 135 -9.54 19.54 -14.06
CA ALA A 135 -10.43 19.86 -15.16
C ALA A 135 -10.26 21.31 -15.63
N TYR A 136 -10.11 22.26 -14.71
CA TYR A 136 -9.84 23.67 -15.05
C TYR A 136 -8.48 23.85 -15.71
N LEU A 137 -7.43 23.25 -15.18
CA LEU A 137 -6.08 23.34 -15.72
C LEU A 137 -5.89 22.57 -17.05
N ALA A 138 -6.73 21.58 -17.34
CA ALA A 138 -6.71 20.81 -18.59
C ALA A 138 -7.46 21.49 -19.74
N ARG A 139 -8.17 22.58 -19.51
CA ARG A 139 -8.89 23.32 -20.56
C ARG A 139 -7.91 23.87 -21.59
N PRO A 140 -8.19 23.71 -22.91
CA PRO A 140 -7.27 24.17 -23.96
C PRO A 140 -6.99 25.70 -23.94
N ASP A 141 -8.02 26.48 -23.57
CA ASP A 141 -7.91 27.91 -23.43
C ASP A 141 -6.98 28.35 -22.27
N VAL A 142 -7.04 27.61 -21.15
CA VAL A 142 -6.19 27.81 -19.98
C VAL A 142 -4.76 27.30 -20.24
N GLN A 143 -4.62 26.18 -20.89
CA GLN A 143 -3.30 25.61 -21.25
C GLN A 143 -2.48 26.55 -22.13
N ASN A 144 -3.13 27.29 -23.03
CA ASN A 144 -2.44 28.25 -23.90
C ASN A 144 -1.85 29.45 -23.14
N LEU A 145 -2.25 29.71 -21.89
CA LEU A 145 -1.68 30.76 -21.04
C LEU A 145 -0.36 30.33 -20.40
N PHE A 146 -0.17 29.02 -20.25
CA PHE A 146 1.00 28.49 -19.56
C PHE A 146 2.17 28.26 -20.52
N PRO A 147 3.43 28.46 -20.07
CA PRO A 147 4.60 28.03 -20.80
C PRO A 147 4.52 26.54 -21.12
N SER A 148 4.98 26.14 -22.29
CA SER A 148 4.96 24.74 -22.73
C SER A 148 5.81 23.79 -21.87
N ASP A 149 6.72 24.34 -21.08
CA ASP A 149 7.59 23.63 -20.15
C ASP A 149 7.01 23.56 -18.73
N LEU A 150 5.82 24.16 -18.46
CA LEU A 150 5.17 24.10 -17.17
C LEU A 150 4.30 22.84 -17.04
N VAL A 151 4.53 22.07 -15.98
CA VAL A 151 3.77 20.87 -15.64
C VAL A 151 3.34 20.94 -14.20
N PHE A 152 2.06 20.73 -13.94
CA PHE A 152 1.52 20.64 -12.58
C PHE A 152 1.50 19.19 -12.10
N LYS A 153 1.97 18.96 -10.88
CA LYS A 153 1.88 17.65 -10.22
C LYS A 153 1.46 17.83 -8.75
N TRP A 154 0.68 16.88 -8.26
CA TRP A 154 0.20 16.88 -6.88
C TRP A 154 1.19 16.22 -5.93
N GLY A 155 1.21 16.66 -4.68
CA GLY A 155 1.88 15.97 -3.59
C GLY A 155 1.23 14.61 -3.32
N ILE A 156 2.04 13.63 -2.87
CA ILE A 156 1.56 12.26 -2.61
C ILE A 156 0.65 12.16 -1.41
N LYS A 157 0.79 13.06 -0.45
CA LYS A 157 0.01 13.10 0.80
C LYS A 157 -0.48 14.52 1.07
N GLY A 158 -1.52 14.61 1.89
CA GLY A 158 -1.90 15.89 2.49
C GLY A 158 -0.79 16.35 3.45
N GLU A 159 -0.43 17.60 3.39
CA GLU A 159 0.60 18.18 4.23
C GLU A 159 -0.01 18.83 5.47
N ASP A 160 0.64 18.65 6.63
CA ASP A 160 0.19 19.23 7.90
C ASP A 160 0.14 20.78 7.82
N MET A 161 1.03 21.37 7.03
CA MET A 161 1.07 22.81 6.76
C MET A 161 -0.21 23.34 6.08
N PHE A 162 -0.96 22.46 5.41
CA PHE A 162 -2.21 22.78 4.70
C PHE A 162 -3.42 22.08 5.30
N ASP A 163 -3.42 21.76 6.59
CA ASP A 163 -4.51 21.05 7.27
C ASP A 163 -4.91 19.74 6.57
N GLY A 164 -3.91 18.97 6.10
CA GLY A 164 -4.11 17.72 5.41
C GLY A 164 -4.52 17.85 3.93
N ARG A 165 -4.51 19.05 3.35
CA ARG A 165 -4.76 19.25 1.92
C ARG A 165 -3.52 18.90 1.09
N TYR A 166 -3.74 18.57 -0.17
CA TYR A 166 -2.70 18.18 -1.12
C TYR A 166 -2.10 19.42 -1.78
N ALA A 167 -0.78 19.56 -1.73
CA ALA A 167 -0.06 20.64 -2.36
C ALA A 167 0.04 20.43 -3.88
N LEU A 168 -0.16 21.49 -4.66
CA LEU A 168 0.06 21.53 -6.10
C LEU A 168 1.41 22.17 -6.38
N TYR A 169 2.25 21.46 -7.12
CA TYR A 169 3.61 21.86 -7.47
C TYR A 169 3.68 22.29 -8.94
N ALA A 170 4.43 23.35 -9.20
CA ALA A 170 4.76 23.81 -10.55
C ALA A 170 6.16 23.33 -10.94
N LEU A 171 6.23 22.38 -11.84
CA LEU A 171 7.44 21.73 -12.30
C LEU A 171 7.81 22.22 -13.69
N ARG A 172 9.11 22.24 -13.97
CA ARG A 172 9.63 22.59 -15.29
C ARG A 172 10.04 21.32 -16.03
N SER A 173 9.47 21.14 -17.21
CA SER A 173 9.76 20.06 -18.14
C SER A 173 10.90 20.48 -19.08
N ILE A 174 11.75 19.54 -19.42
CA ILE A 174 12.73 19.70 -20.49
C ILE A 174 12.29 18.79 -21.64
N ASP A 175 11.77 19.35 -22.71
CA ASP A 175 11.22 18.59 -23.86
C ASP A 175 10.19 17.52 -23.46
N GLY A 176 9.30 17.86 -22.50
CA GLY A 176 8.30 16.92 -21.97
C GLY A 176 8.84 15.86 -21.03
N LYS A 177 10.12 15.97 -20.59
CA LYS A 177 10.79 14.98 -19.75
C LYS A 177 11.29 15.59 -18.45
N PRO A 178 11.56 14.77 -17.42
CA PRO A 178 12.25 15.20 -16.21
C PRO A 178 13.67 15.64 -16.51
N ALA A 179 14.23 16.47 -15.65
CA ALA A 179 15.61 16.92 -15.75
C ALA A 179 16.61 15.76 -15.57
N MET A 180 16.25 14.76 -14.75
CA MET A 180 17.04 13.56 -14.53
C MET A 180 16.13 12.40 -14.12
N ASP A 181 16.44 11.19 -14.56
CA ASP A 181 15.67 10.00 -14.19
C ASP A 181 16.31 9.21 -13.04
N GLY A 182 15.54 8.28 -12.45
CA GLY A 182 15.99 7.48 -11.32
C GLY A 182 17.12 6.50 -11.61
N GLY A 183 17.45 6.25 -12.86
CA GLY A 183 18.61 5.44 -13.23
C GLY A 183 19.94 6.06 -12.79
N ALA A 184 19.95 7.33 -12.47
CA ALA A 184 21.11 8.04 -11.92
C ALA A 184 21.37 7.72 -10.43
N VAL A 185 20.43 7.12 -9.71
CA VAL A 185 20.58 6.74 -8.31
C VAL A 185 21.22 5.35 -8.21
N ALA A 186 22.32 5.22 -7.46
CA ALA A 186 22.98 3.96 -7.18
C ALA A 186 22.42 3.28 -5.94
N THR A 187 22.27 4.02 -4.84
CA THR A 187 21.74 3.52 -3.57
C THR A 187 20.96 4.59 -2.83
N ALA A 188 20.02 4.15 -2.00
CA ALA A 188 19.29 4.99 -1.08
C ALA A 188 19.18 4.28 0.28
N THR A 189 19.41 5.01 1.37
CA THR A 189 19.36 4.47 2.73
C THR A 189 18.65 5.46 3.64
N GLU A 190 17.78 4.96 4.49
CA GLU A 190 17.19 5.75 5.56
C GLU A 190 18.20 6.01 6.66
N THR A 191 18.13 7.19 7.25
CA THR A 191 19.00 7.61 8.37
C THR A 191 18.17 8.43 9.35
N TYR A 192 18.53 8.38 10.59
CA TYR A 192 17.90 9.21 11.62
C TYR A 192 18.63 10.55 11.72
N ALA A 193 17.87 11.63 11.77
CA ALA A 193 18.45 12.95 12.02
C ALA A 193 19.09 12.97 13.41
N GLU A 194 20.33 13.46 13.51
CA GLU A 194 21.09 13.51 14.77
C GLU A 194 20.43 14.34 15.87
N ARG A 195 19.43 15.18 15.55
CA ARG A 195 18.77 16.12 16.48
C ARG A 195 17.25 16.14 16.41
N GLY A 196 16.61 15.03 16.06
CA GLY A 196 15.14 15.04 15.99
C GLY A 196 14.53 13.67 15.78
N ALA A 197 13.20 13.59 15.94
CA ALA A 197 12.43 12.38 15.67
C ALA A 197 12.13 12.17 14.17
N THR A 198 12.71 12.99 13.30
CA THR A 198 12.49 12.95 11.85
C THR A 198 13.49 12.03 11.18
N ALA A 199 13.02 11.23 10.25
CA ALA A 199 13.86 10.39 9.42
C ALA A 199 14.25 11.13 8.13
N GLU A 200 15.45 10.82 7.63
CA GLU A 200 16.02 11.37 6.40
C GLU A 200 16.39 10.23 5.46
N VAL A 201 16.49 10.50 4.17
CA VAL A 201 16.96 9.54 3.18
C VAL A 201 18.24 10.03 2.54
N ASN A 202 19.31 9.26 2.68
CA ASN A 202 20.58 9.51 2.01
C ASN A 202 20.56 8.84 0.63
N LEU A 203 20.89 9.60 -0.39
CA LEU A 203 21.02 9.17 -1.77
C LEU A 203 22.50 9.17 -2.18
N THR A 204 22.90 8.13 -2.88
CA THR A 204 24.19 8.09 -3.56
C THR A 204 23.94 7.90 -5.06
N MET A 205 24.47 8.77 -5.88
CA MET A 205 24.35 8.71 -7.33
C MET A 205 25.34 7.72 -7.94
N THR A 206 25.02 7.22 -9.12
CA THR A 206 25.98 6.48 -9.94
C THR A 206 27.12 7.41 -10.41
N SER A 207 28.23 6.86 -10.91
CA SER A 207 29.33 7.67 -11.42
C SER A 207 28.90 8.61 -12.57
N ALA A 208 28.02 8.16 -13.46
CA ALA A 208 27.44 8.99 -14.50
C ALA A 208 26.47 10.03 -13.92
N GLY A 209 25.57 9.60 -13.00
CA GLY A 209 24.60 10.48 -12.36
C GLY A 209 25.24 11.56 -11.50
N THR A 210 26.44 11.35 -10.94
CA THR A 210 27.14 12.34 -10.12
C THR A 210 27.43 13.62 -10.92
N SER A 211 27.87 13.51 -12.16
CA SER A 211 28.16 14.68 -13.00
C SER A 211 26.88 15.43 -13.42
N GLU A 212 25.83 14.69 -13.76
CA GLU A 212 24.52 15.27 -14.10
C GLU A 212 23.90 15.97 -12.89
N TRP A 213 24.00 15.33 -11.72
CA TRP A 213 23.49 15.89 -10.46
C TRP A 213 24.23 17.16 -10.04
N ALA A 214 25.56 17.16 -10.19
CA ALA A 214 26.36 18.34 -9.91
C ALA A 214 26.01 19.52 -10.85
N GLN A 215 25.75 19.23 -12.12
CA GLN A 215 25.28 20.24 -13.06
C GLN A 215 23.89 20.74 -12.72
N LEU A 216 22.95 19.82 -12.47
CA LEU A 216 21.55 20.14 -12.14
C LEU A 216 21.46 20.98 -10.86
N THR A 217 22.14 20.55 -9.80
CA THR A 217 22.16 21.31 -8.54
C THR A 217 22.87 22.63 -8.66
N GLY A 218 23.98 22.68 -9.41
CA GLY A 218 24.72 23.91 -9.66
C GLY A 218 23.92 24.99 -10.41
N GLN A 219 23.06 24.58 -11.35
CA GLN A 219 22.18 25.50 -12.10
C GLN A 219 20.95 25.95 -11.32
N ASN A 220 20.58 25.22 -10.27
CA ASN A 220 19.35 25.45 -9.49
C ASN A 220 19.63 25.81 -8.03
N VAL A 221 20.79 26.39 -7.73
CA VAL A 221 21.09 26.88 -6.38
C VAL A 221 20.05 27.91 -5.96
N GLY A 222 19.49 27.72 -4.78
CA GLY A 222 18.42 28.57 -4.24
C GLY A 222 17.02 28.25 -4.75
N LYS A 223 16.87 27.35 -5.73
CA LYS A 223 15.58 26.82 -6.21
C LYS A 223 15.31 25.42 -5.63
N ALA A 224 14.10 24.94 -5.76
CA ALA A 224 13.74 23.59 -5.36
C ALA A 224 13.98 22.60 -6.52
N ILE A 225 14.33 21.35 -6.19
CA ILE A 225 14.28 20.22 -7.12
C ILE A 225 13.25 19.24 -6.58
N ALA A 226 12.21 19.00 -7.35
CA ALA A 226 11.15 18.09 -6.95
C ALA A 226 11.55 16.64 -7.25
N ILE A 227 11.32 15.78 -6.27
CA ILE A 227 11.46 14.33 -6.36
C ILE A 227 10.07 13.77 -6.60
N VAL A 228 9.87 13.25 -7.80
CA VAL A 228 8.59 12.72 -8.27
C VAL A 228 8.67 11.21 -8.36
N LEU A 229 7.66 10.56 -7.84
CA LEU A 229 7.48 9.11 -7.92
C LEU A 229 6.09 8.82 -8.48
N ASP A 230 6.04 8.05 -9.56
CA ASP A 230 4.79 7.63 -10.20
C ASP A 230 3.84 8.80 -10.51
N GLY A 231 4.41 9.96 -10.86
CA GLY A 231 3.64 11.15 -11.20
C GLY A 231 3.24 12.04 -10.04
N TYR A 232 3.54 11.67 -8.79
CA TYR A 232 3.29 12.48 -7.59
C TYR A 232 4.57 13.03 -6.98
N VAL A 233 4.53 14.24 -6.45
CA VAL A 233 5.66 14.84 -5.77
C VAL A 233 5.76 14.28 -4.35
N TYR A 234 6.91 13.70 -4.06
CA TYR A 234 7.23 13.17 -2.73
C TYR A 234 7.84 14.24 -1.83
N SER A 235 8.73 15.04 -2.40
CA SER A 235 9.42 16.14 -1.72
C SER A 235 9.99 17.10 -2.74
N ALA A 236 10.15 18.36 -2.38
CA ALA A 236 10.78 19.38 -3.23
C ALA A 236 11.79 20.20 -2.40
N PRO A 237 12.93 19.59 -1.99
CA PRO A 237 13.92 20.28 -1.19
C PRO A 237 14.57 21.42 -1.97
N ARG A 238 14.91 22.50 -1.24
CA ARG A 238 15.68 23.62 -1.78
C ARG A 238 17.14 23.25 -1.91
N VAL A 239 17.75 23.57 -3.04
CA VAL A 239 19.19 23.35 -3.29
C VAL A 239 19.97 24.46 -2.58
N GLU A 240 20.74 24.11 -1.56
CA GLU A 240 21.58 25.06 -0.81
C GLU A 240 22.89 25.39 -1.55
N GLY A 241 23.38 24.45 -2.34
CA GLY A 241 24.61 24.62 -3.11
C GLY A 241 24.82 23.50 -4.11
N LYS A 242 25.83 23.66 -4.97
CA LYS A 242 26.24 22.63 -5.93
C LYS A 242 26.72 21.36 -5.19
N ILE A 243 26.26 20.20 -5.60
CA ILE A 243 26.59 18.89 -4.98
C ILE A 243 27.52 18.11 -5.92
N ASP A 244 28.82 18.25 -5.74
CA ASP A 244 29.81 17.61 -6.61
C ASP A 244 30.07 16.13 -6.26
N GLY A 245 29.77 15.70 -5.04
CA GLY A 245 30.13 14.37 -4.55
C GLY A 245 29.11 13.25 -4.83
N GLY A 246 27.99 13.57 -5.50
CA GLY A 246 26.93 12.60 -5.80
C GLY A 246 26.18 12.04 -4.58
N ASN A 247 26.52 12.49 -3.38
CA ASN A 247 25.79 12.15 -2.15
C ASN A 247 24.84 13.28 -1.81
N SER A 248 23.58 12.94 -1.64
CA SER A 248 22.54 13.90 -1.31
C SER A 248 21.68 13.39 -0.16
N ARG A 249 21.17 14.31 0.63
CA ARG A 249 20.27 14.03 1.72
C ARG A 249 18.91 14.64 1.43
N ILE A 250 17.90 13.80 1.45
CA ILE A 250 16.51 14.23 1.35
C ILE A 250 16.02 14.43 2.78
N THR A 251 15.76 15.67 3.14
CA THR A 251 15.15 16.04 4.42
C THR A 251 13.69 16.38 4.19
N GLY A 252 12.86 16.06 5.17
CA GLY A 252 11.43 16.33 5.14
C GLY A 252 10.80 15.89 6.45
N ASN A 253 9.51 16.16 6.61
CA ASN A 253 8.76 15.69 7.77
C ASN A 253 8.34 14.21 7.57
N PHE A 254 9.35 13.34 7.41
CA PHE A 254 9.13 11.91 7.19
C PHE A 254 9.02 11.17 8.52
N THR A 255 8.03 10.31 8.62
CA THR A 255 8.06 9.24 9.61
C THR A 255 9.13 8.21 9.24
N ILE A 256 9.58 7.42 10.19
CA ILE A 256 10.57 6.34 9.96
C ILE A 256 10.12 5.40 8.84
N GLN A 257 8.83 5.08 8.83
CA GLN A 257 8.25 4.19 7.85
C GLN A 257 8.20 4.79 6.44
N GLU A 258 7.88 6.07 6.33
CA GLU A 258 7.88 6.79 5.05
C GLU A 258 9.29 6.92 4.47
N ALA A 259 10.30 7.23 5.31
CA ALA A 259 11.69 7.27 4.89
C ALA A 259 12.20 5.91 4.41
N GLN A 260 11.83 4.83 5.10
CA GLN A 260 12.17 3.46 4.72
C GLN A 260 11.51 3.06 3.39
N ASP A 261 10.22 3.37 3.21
CA ASP A 261 9.52 3.12 1.96
C ASP A 261 10.13 3.92 0.80
N LEU A 262 10.42 5.21 1.05
CA LEU A 262 11.09 6.06 0.07
C LEU A 262 12.48 5.51 -0.30
N ALA A 263 13.29 5.13 0.68
CA ALA A 263 14.60 4.54 0.45
C ALA A 263 14.50 3.24 -0.38
N ASN A 264 13.53 2.37 -0.08
CA ASN A 264 13.30 1.13 -0.82
C ASN A 264 12.89 1.40 -2.28
N VAL A 265 12.01 2.38 -2.51
CA VAL A 265 11.58 2.78 -3.86
C VAL A 265 12.75 3.37 -4.64
N LEU A 266 13.51 4.28 -4.03
CA LEU A 266 14.69 4.89 -4.62
C LEU A 266 15.79 3.87 -4.96
N LYS A 267 15.99 2.88 -4.09
CA LYS A 267 16.93 1.77 -4.29
C LYS A 267 16.51 0.81 -5.40
N SER A 268 15.21 0.66 -5.63
CA SER A 268 14.69 -0.19 -6.71
C SER A 268 15.01 0.35 -8.10
N GLY A 269 15.39 1.63 -8.21
CA GLY A 269 15.75 2.28 -9.46
C GLY A 269 14.59 2.31 -10.48
N LYS A 270 14.93 2.45 -11.75
CA LYS A 270 13.96 2.40 -12.84
C LYS A 270 13.56 0.94 -13.10
N VAL A 271 12.32 0.57 -12.80
CA VAL A 271 11.78 -0.73 -13.20
C VAL A 271 11.56 -0.74 -14.71
N PRO A 272 12.21 -1.65 -15.46
CA PRO A 272 12.18 -1.61 -16.94
C PRO A 272 10.78 -1.87 -17.53
N ALA A 273 9.88 -2.45 -16.76
CA ALA A 273 8.50 -2.72 -17.18
C ALA A 273 7.53 -2.55 -16.01
N PRO A 274 6.44 -1.80 -16.18
CA PRO A 274 5.44 -1.63 -15.13
C PRO A 274 4.76 -2.96 -14.82
N ALA A 275 4.72 -3.33 -13.54
CA ALA A 275 3.98 -4.51 -13.08
C ALA A 275 2.49 -4.14 -12.94
N ARG A 276 1.62 -4.93 -13.57
CA ARG A 276 0.18 -4.80 -13.40
C ARG A 276 -0.33 -5.95 -12.54
N ILE A 277 -1.01 -5.63 -11.45
CA ILE A 277 -1.71 -6.62 -10.64
C ILE A 277 -2.89 -7.15 -11.47
N ILE A 278 -2.83 -8.43 -11.83
CA ILE A 278 -3.89 -9.10 -12.60
C ILE A 278 -5.00 -9.58 -11.66
N GLN A 279 -4.61 -10.04 -10.47
CA GLN A 279 -5.55 -10.53 -9.47
C GLN A 279 -5.03 -10.17 -8.07
N ASP A 280 -5.92 -9.70 -7.24
CA ASP A 280 -5.67 -9.39 -5.85
C ASP A 280 -6.77 -10.05 -5.00
N THR A 281 -6.36 -10.83 -4.00
CA THR A 281 -7.29 -11.50 -3.09
C THR A 281 -6.89 -11.15 -1.66
N VAL A 282 -7.66 -10.30 -1.03
CA VAL A 282 -7.48 -9.94 0.37
C VAL A 282 -8.27 -10.93 1.25
N VAL A 283 -7.55 -11.82 1.91
CA VAL A 283 -8.16 -12.70 2.93
C VAL A 283 -8.03 -12.01 4.29
N GLY A 284 -9.17 -11.62 4.85
CA GLY A 284 -9.20 -11.00 6.18
C GLY A 284 -8.62 -11.92 7.27
N PRO A 285 -7.94 -11.39 8.30
CA PRO A 285 -7.34 -12.18 9.37
C PRO A 285 -8.35 -13.08 10.11
N SER A 286 -9.60 -12.66 10.20
CA SER A 286 -10.71 -13.42 10.82
C SER A 286 -11.08 -14.67 10.02
N LEU A 287 -11.22 -14.54 8.69
CA LEU A 287 -11.53 -15.67 7.80
C LEU A 287 -10.40 -16.71 7.78
N GLY A 288 -9.17 -16.25 7.83
CA GLY A 288 -8.00 -17.15 7.91
C GLY A 288 -7.96 -17.92 9.25
N ALA A 289 -8.23 -17.25 10.37
CA ALA A 289 -8.25 -17.87 11.70
C ALA A 289 -9.40 -18.87 11.85
N GLU A 290 -10.59 -18.54 11.37
CA GLU A 290 -11.75 -19.41 11.40
C GLU A 290 -11.53 -20.70 10.57
N SER A 291 -11.00 -20.55 9.34
CA SER A 291 -10.68 -21.67 8.47
C SER A 291 -9.60 -22.57 9.07
N ILE A 292 -8.55 -22.01 9.69
CA ILE A 292 -7.49 -22.75 10.36
C ILE A 292 -8.05 -23.51 11.60
N ASN A 293 -8.91 -22.86 12.41
CA ASN A 293 -9.51 -23.51 13.57
C ASN A 293 -10.45 -24.64 13.16
N ALA A 294 -11.27 -24.47 12.13
CA ALA A 294 -12.13 -25.51 11.59
C ALA A 294 -11.28 -26.68 11.02
N GLY A 295 -10.22 -26.39 10.28
CA GLY A 295 -9.28 -27.38 9.78
C GLY A 295 -8.57 -28.12 10.89
N MET A 296 -8.13 -27.44 11.95
CA MET A 296 -7.48 -28.05 13.11
C MET A 296 -8.45 -28.96 13.89
N PHE A 297 -9.71 -28.53 14.07
CA PHE A 297 -10.72 -29.37 14.69
C PHE A 297 -10.97 -30.65 13.88
N SER A 298 -11.10 -30.53 12.57
CA SER A 298 -11.28 -31.67 11.66
C SER A 298 -10.07 -32.63 11.70
N PHE A 299 -8.86 -32.06 11.76
CA PHE A 299 -7.62 -32.85 11.92
C PHE A 299 -7.62 -33.65 13.23
N VAL A 300 -7.91 -33.00 14.37
CA VAL A 300 -7.93 -33.68 15.67
C VAL A 300 -9.00 -34.77 15.70
N LEU A 301 -10.19 -34.51 15.14
CA LEU A 301 -11.26 -35.48 15.05
C LEU A 301 -10.83 -36.71 14.23
N ALA A 302 -10.27 -36.50 13.04
CA ALA A 302 -9.77 -37.55 12.17
C ALA A 302 -8.65 -38.38 12.86
N PHE A 303 -7.73 -37.69 13.53
CA PHE A 303 -6.63 -38.31 14.25
C PHE A 303 -7.15 -39.24 15.37
N VAL A 304 -8.07 -38.76 16.20
CA VAL A 304 -8.69 -39.55 17.28
C VAL A 304 -9.44 -40.79 16.71
N LEU A 305 -10.19 -40.57 15.61
CA LEU A 305 -10.89 -41.72 14.97
C LEU A 305 -9.93 -42.79 14.45
N VAL A 306 -8.80 -42.38 13.89
CA VAL A 306 -7.75 -43.36 13.42
C VAL A 306 -7.14 -44.10 14.58
N LEU A 307 -6.77 -43.41 15.68
CA LEU A 307 -6.24 -44.05 16.87
C LEU A 307 -7.25 -45.06 17.48
N LEU A 308 -8.51 -44.64 17.61
CA LEU A 308 -9.56 -45.58 18.10
C LEU A 308 -9.73 -46.77 17.19
N TYR A 309 -9.77 -46.57 15.89
CA TYR A 309 -9.89 -47.67 14.93
C TYR A 309 -8.73 -48.69 15.06
N MET A 310 -7.47 -48.14 15.07
CA MET A 310 -6.28 -48.98 15.18
C MET A 310 -6.22 -49.75 16.50
N GLY A 311 -6.48 -49.06 17.63
CA GLY A 311 -6.48 -49.69 18.95
C GLY A 311 -7.56 -50.75 19.12
N LEU A 312 -8.79 -50.50 18.63
CA LEU A 312 -9.90 -51.46 18.74
C LEU A 312 -9.78 -52.64 17.81
N PHE A 313 -9.37 -52.41 16.53
CA PHE A 313 -9.35 -53.45 15.51
C PHE A 313 -8.10 -54.32 15.58
N TYR A 314 -6.92 -53.74 15.83
CA TYR A 314 -5.63 -54.49 15.89
C TYR A 314 -5.16 -54.78 17.31
N LYS A 315 -5.92 -54.32 18.34
CA LYS A 315 -5.63 -54.59 19.76
C LYS A 315 -4.20 -54.19 20.14
N THR A 316 -3.37 -55.17 20.63
CA THR A 316 -2.02 -54.90 21.11
C THR A 316 -1.10 -54.39 19.97
N ALA A 317 -1.26 -54.87 18.75
CA ALA A 317 -0.49 -54.39 17.61
C ALA A 317 -0.91 -52.97 17.22
N GLY A 318 -2.21 -52.63 17.35
CA GLY A 318 -2.71 -51.29 17.11
C GLY A 318 -2.12 -50.25 18.05
N TRP A 319 -1.99 -50.55 19.34
CA TRP A 319 -1.33 -49.64 20.29
C TRP A 319 0.12 -49.30 19.92
N MET A 320 0.86 -50.25 19.37
CA MET A 320 2.22 -49.99 18.88
C MET A 320 2.22 -49.08 17.65
N ALA A 321 1.27 -49.25 16.74
CA ALA A 321 1.09 -48.38 15.58
C ALA A 321 0.65 -46.98 16.01
N ASP A 322 -0.21 -46.85 17.02
CA ASP A 322 -0.65 -45.56 17.56
C ASP A 322 0.52 -44.74 18.13
N VAL A 323 1.42 -45.40 18.88
CA VAL A 323 2.64 -44.76 19.40
C VAL A 323 3.54 -44.27 18.24
N ALA A 324 3.71 -45.09 17.20
CA ALA A 324 4.49 -44.73 16.03
C ALA A 324 3.84 -43.54 15.27
N LEU A 325 2.51 -43.52 15.16
CA LEU A 325 1.77 -42.44 14.51
C LEU A 325 1.88 -41.12 15.28
N ILE A 326 1.74 -41.16 16.61
CA ILE A 326 1.93 -39.96 17.47
C ILE A 326 3.34 -39.41 17.30
N LEU A 327 4.36 -40.30 17.32
CA LEU A 327 5.74 -39.89 17.12
C LEU A 327 5.96 -39.29 15.72
N ASN A 328 5.37 -39.86 14.68
CA ASN A 328 5.45 -39.37 13.32
C ASN A 328 4.87 -37.94 13.21
N VAL A 329 3.67 -37.70 13.76
CA VAL A 329 3.06 -36.40 13.77
C VAL A 329 3.90 -35.38 14.56
N PHE A 330 4.47 -35.80 15.69
CA PHE A 330 5.36 -34.97 16.50
C PHE A 330 6.61 -34.52 15.73
N LEU A 331 7.27 -35.49 15.07
CA LEU A 331 8.46 -35.21 14.25
C LEU A 331 8.12 -34.32 13.05
N LEU A 332 7.02 -34.61 12.36
CA LEU A 332 6.55 -33.79 11.23
C LEU A 332 6.30 -32.31 11.65
N MET A 333 5.64 -32.13 12.79
CA MET A 333 5.43 -30.77 13.33
C MET A 333 6.76 -30.12 13.73
N GLY A 334 7.70 -30.87 14.30
CA GLY A 334 9.03 -30.39 14.63
C GLY A 334 9.79 -29.90 13.39
N VAL A 335 9.73 -30.64 12.30
CA VAL A 335 10.35 -30.26 11.01
C VAL A 335 9.70 -29.02 10.44
N LEU A 336 8.37 -28.93 10.40
CA LEU A 336 7.64 -27.76 9.91
C LEU A 336 8.00 -26.50 10.69
N VAL A 337 8.08 -26.59 12.02
CA VAL A 337 8.48 -25.47 12.88
C VAL A 337 9.92 -25.05 12.63
N SER A 338 10.83 -26.01 12.45
CA SER A 338 12.25 -25.75 12.17
C SER A 338 12.45 -24.98 10.86
N PHE A 339 11.68 -25.28 9.83
CA PHE A 339 11.69 -24.55 8.56
C PHE A 339 10.93 -23.22 8.61
N GLY A 340 10.29 -22.87 9.73
CA GLY A 340 9.47 -21.68 9.84
C GLY A 340 8.25 -21.69 8.93
N ALA A 341 7.75 -22.87 8.57
CA ALA A 341 6.60 -23.05 7.71
C ALA A 341 5.33 -22.49 8.39
N VAL A 342 4.51 -21.78 7.61
CA VAL A 342 3.22 -21.26 8.09
C VAL A 342 2.15 -22.33 7.87
N LEU A 343 1.41 -22.66 8.94
CA LEU A 343 0.30 -23.59 8.87
C LEU A 343 -0.86 -22.97 8.09
N THR A 344 -1.06 -23.45 6.88
CA THR A 344 -2.16 -23.04 5.98
C THR A 344 -3.19 -24.16 5.86
N LEU A 345 -4.40 -23.86 5.35
CA LEU A 345 -5.43 -24.88 5.13
C LEU A 345 -4.94 -26.05 4.23
N PRO A 346 -4.28 -25.79 3.09
CA PRO A 346 -3.64 -26.87 2.30
C PRO A 346 -2.56 -27.61 3.08
N GLY A 347 -1.81 -26.93 3.95
CA GLY A 347 -0.81 -27.55 4.81
C GLY A 347 -1.43 -28.56 5.79
N ILE A 348 -2.56 -28.20 6.42
CA ILE A 348 -3.31 -29.10 7.29
C ILE A 348 -3.79 -30.34 6.51
N ALA A 349 -4.32 -30.14 5.30
CA ALA A 349 -4.72 -31.25 4.43
C ALA A 349 -3.55 -32.18 4.09
N GLY A 350 -2.36 -31.62 3.82
CA GLY A 350 -1.13 -32.39 3.61
C GLY A 350 -0.72 -33.22 4.83
N ILE A 351 -0.84 -32.67 6.04
CA ILE A 351 -0.56 -33.39 7.29
C ILE A 351 -1.52 -34.59 7.45
N VAL A 352 -2.83 -34.38 7.19
CA VAL A 352 -3.85 -35.45 7.26
C VAL A 352 -3.55 -36.55 6.24
N LEU A 353 -3.18 -36.17 5.03
CA LEU A 353 -2.79 -37.14 3.99
C LEU A 353 -1.54 -37.98 4.41
N THR A 354 -0.50 -37.30 4.91
CA THR A 354 0.73 -37.98 5.39
C THR A 354 0.42 -38.94 6.55
N MET A 355 -0.47 -38.55 7.46
CA MET A 355 -0.93 -39.39 8.56
C MET A 355 -1.66 -40.62 8.04
N GLY A 356 -2.53 -40.46 7.04
CA GLY A 356 -3.21 -41.60 6.40
C GLY A 356 -2.25 -42.59 5.78
N MET A 357 -1.25 -42.12 5.04
CA MET A 357 -0.20 -42.98 4.43
C MET A 357 0.68 -43.67 5.46
N ALA A 358 0.98 -42.99 6.57
CA ALA A 358 1.79 -43.58 7.64
C ALA A 358 1.07 -44.75 8.34
N VAL A 359 -0.26 -44.69 8.48
CA VAL A 359 -1.07 -45.78 9.04
C VAL A 359 -1.21 -46.92 8.05
N ASP A 360 -1.38 -46.63 6.76
CA ASP A 360 -1.63 -47.61 5.72
C ASP A 360 -0.54 -48.67 5.67
N ALA A 361 0.74 -48.29 5.77
CA ALA A 361 1.86 -49.26 5.82
C ALA A 361 1.72 -50.25 6.98
N ASN A 362 1.30 -49.77 8.16
CA ASN A 362 1.09 -50.66 9.32
C ASN A 362 -0.12 -51.59 9.11
N VAL A 363 -1.20 -51.07 8.51
CA VAL A 363 -2.39 -51.87 8.19
C VAL A 363 -2.06 -53.00 7.21
N ILE A 364 -1.31 -52.72 6.14
CA ILE A 364 -0.89 -53.72 5.14
C ILE A 364 -0.08 -54.85 5.81
N ILE A 365 0.87 -54.50 6.68
CA ILE A 365 1.68 -55.49 7.40
C ILE A 365 0.77 -56.35 8.31
N TYR A 366 -0.11 -55.71 9.09
CA TYR A 366 -0.96 -56.45 10.04
C TYR A 366 -1.98 -57.34 9.35
N GLU A 367 -2.57 -56.93 8.25
CA GLU A 367 -3.46 -57.81 7.48
C GLU A 367 -2.72 -58.97 6.85
N ARG A 368 -1.51 -58.77 6.34
CA ARG A 368 -0.68 -59.90 5.85
C ARG A 368 -0.32 -60.87 6.96
N ILE A 369 0.05 -60.39 8.14
CA ILE A 369 0.31 -61.30 9.30
C ILE A 369 -0.96 -62.07 9.66
N LYS A 370 -2.14 -61.44 9.66
CA LYS A 370 -3.41 -62.12 9.93
C LYS A 370 -3.75 -63.16 8.87
N GLU A 371 -3.49 -62.91 7.59
CA GLU A 371 -3.66 -63.89 6.52
C GLU A 371 -2.78 -65.12 6.74
N GLU A 372 -1.48 -64.93 7.04
CA GLU A 372 -0.55 -66.00 7.30
C GLU A 372 -0.93 -66.82 8.56
N LEU A 373 -1.43 -66.17 9.60
CA LEU A 373 -1.98 -66.84 10.79
C LEU A 373 -3.23 -67.66 10.47
N ARG A 374 -4.16 -67.13 9.63
CA ARG A 374 -5.35 -67.84 9.18
C ARG A 374 -4.97 -69.06 8.31
N GLY A 375 -3.84 -68.98 7.59
CA GLY A 375 -3.25 -70.13 6.83
C GLY A 375 -2.64 -71.18 7.71
N GLY A 376 -2.69 -71.06 9.05
CA GLY A 376 -2.21 -72.09 10.00
C GLY A 376 -0.72 -72.03 10.34
N LYS A 377 -0.03 -70.93 9.96
CA LYS A 377 1.38 -70.71 10.32
C LYS A 377 1.53 -70.30 11.78
N GLY A 378 2.62 -70.76 12.42
CA GLY A 378 2.93 -70.28 13.77
C GLY A 378 3.29 -68.81 13.80
N LEU A 379 3.03 -68.14 14.94
CA LEU A 379 3.12 -66.67 15.09
C LEU A 379 4.45 -66.09 14.58
N SER A 380 5.57 -66.68 14.94
CA SER A 380 6.90 -66.18 14.54
C SER A 380 7.11 -66.23 13.02
N LEU A 381 6.66 -67.29 12.37
CA LEU A 381 6.76 -67.45 10.92
C LEU A 381 5.78 -66.55 10.19
N ALA A 382 4.55 -66.43 10.70
CA ALA A 382 3.52 -65.52 10.15
C ALA A 382 3.95 -64.05 10.20
N ILE A 383 4.64 -63.62 11.26
CA ILE A 383 5.21 -62.27 11.33
C ILE A 383 6.29 -62.08 10.26
N LYS A 384 7.24 -63.02 10.16
CA LYS A 384 8.32 -62.93 9.19
C LYS A 384 7.81 -62.89 7.74
N ASP A 385 6.91 -63.80 7.40
CA ASP A 385 6.35 -63.94 6.05
C ASP A 385 5.41 -62.72 5.75
N GLY A 386 4.64 -62.26 6.74
CA GLY A 386 3.77 -61.10 6.63
C GLY A 386 4.54 -59.81 6.29
N PHE A 387 5.66 -59.55 6.97
CA PHE A 387 6.54 -58.45 6.65
C PHE A 387 7.17 -58.60 5.26
N SER A 388 7.66 -59.75 4.90
CA SER A 388 8.28 -60.01 3.59
C SER A 388 7.29 -59.82 2.44
N ASN A 389 6.06 -60.29 2.60
CA ASN A 389 5.02 -60.19 1.58
C ASN A 389 4.37 -58.78 1.50
N ALA A 390 4.39 -58.00 2.58
CA ALA A 390 3.91 -56.64 2.60
C ALA A 390 4.89 -55.65 1.97
N TYR A 391 6.19 -55.99 1.93
CA TYR A 391 7.26 -55.05 1.55
C TYR A 391 7.11 -54.45 0.15
N SER A 392 6.79 -55.29 -0.86
CA SER A 392 6.60 -54.81 -2.23
C SER A 392 5.41 -53.83 -2.35
N ALA A 393 4.28 -54.19 -1.71
CA ALA A 393 3.09 -53.36 -1.74
C ALA A 393 3.30 -51.96 -1.06
N ILE A 394 4.10 -51.93 0.02
CA ILE A 394 4.43 -50.69 0.72
C ILE A 394 5.34 -49.79 -0.15
N ILE A 395 6.35 -50.40 -0.80
CA ILE A 395 7.24 -49.62 -1.69
C ILE A 395 6.47 -49.10 -2.89
N ASP A 396 5.67 -49.95 -3.54
CA ASP A 396 4.89 -49.53 -4.72
C ASP A 396 3.89 -48.41 -4.38
N GLY A 397 3.20 -48.53 -3.23
CA GLY A 397 2.28 -47.51 -2.74
C GLY A 397 2.96 -46.17 -2.44
N ASN A 398 4.13 -46.20 -1.78
CA ASN A 398 4.86 -44.94 -1.50
C ASN A 398 5.52 -44.35 -2.75
N LEU A 399 5.98 -45.16 -3.68
CA LEU A 399 6.62 -44.71 -4.92
C LEU A 399 5.60 -44.04 -5.86
N THR A 400 4.37 -44.54 -5.88
CA THR A 400 3.29 -43.94 -6.71
C THR A 400 2.71 -42.66 -6.14
N THR A 401 2.94 -42.39 -4.85
CA THR A 401 2.41 -41.21 -4.17
C THR A 401 3.43 -40.06 -4.12
N CYS A 402 4.73 -40.32 -4.35
CA CYS A 402 5.77 -39.31 -4.51
C CYS A 402 5.79 -38.74 -5.93
#